data_d42baba12d05848281ac00199aedf995
#
_entry.id   d42baba12d05848281ac00199aedf995
#
_cell.length_a   1.000
_cell.length_b   1.000
_cell.length_c   1.000
_cell.angle_alpha   90.00
_cell.angle_beta   90.00
_cell.angle_gamma   90.00
#
_symmetry.space_group_name_H-M   'P 1'
#
loop_
_entity.id
_entity.type
_entity.pdbx_description
1 polymer ?
#
loop_
_entity_poly.entity_id
_entity_poly.type
_entity_poly.pdbx_seq_one_letter_code
_entity_poly.pdbx_strand_id
1 'polypeptide(L)'
;WGGNAQLASLKLLQVGGAKLGETLAARIQNEIGCQLQQVFGMAEGLVNYTRLDDSAEKIIHTQGYPMCPDDEVWVADAEGNPLPQGEVGRLMTRGPYTFRGYYKSPQHNASAFDANGFYCSGDLISIDPEGYITVQGREKDQINRGGEKIAAEEIENLLLRHPAVIYAALVSMEDELMGEKSCAYLVVKEPLRAVQVR
;
A
#
# COMPACT_ATOMS: atom_id res chain seq x y z
N TRP A 1 -10.21 22.89 0.17
CA TRP A 1 -11.27 22.08 0.79
C TRP A 1 -11.66 22.63 2.17
N GLY A 2 -10.75 23.32 2.87
CA GLY A 2 -10.99 23.82 4.21
C GLY A 2 -12.14 24.83 4.27
N GLY A 3 -13.06 24.61 5.21
CA GLY A 3 -14.15 25.53 5.51
C GLY A 3 -15.41 25.37 4.67
N ASN A 4 -15.59 24.24 3.98
CA ASN A 4 -16.86 23.98 3.30
C ASN A 4 -17.94 23.59 4.30
N ALA A 5 -18.83 24.53 4.64
CA ALA A 5 -19.96 24.30 5.54
C ALA A 5 -20.85 23.09 5.10
N GLN A 6 -20.80 22.71 3.82
CA GLN A 6 -21.53 21.54 3.30
C GLN A 6 -20.97 20.22 3.82
N LEU A 7 -19.73 20.15 4.31
CA LEU A 7 -19.12 18.94 4.89
C LEU A 7 -19.20 18.88 6.41
N ALA A 8 -19.82 19.86 7.07
CA ALA A 8 -19.87 19.93 8.54
C ALA A 8 -20.60 18.72 9.20
N SER A 9 -21.45 18.02 8.47
CA SER A 9 -22.12 16.81 8.95
C SER A 9 -21.32 15.52 8.78
N LEU A 10 -20.20 15.56 8.03
CA LEU A 10 -19.36 14.39 7.81
C LEU A 10 -18.63 14.02 9.12
N LYS A 11 -18.80 12.79 9.57
CA LYS A 11 -18.20 12.29 10.82
C LYS A 11 -17.02 11.36 10.57
N LEU A 12 -17.08 10.60 9.48
CA LEU A 12 -16.11 9.58 9.15
C LEU A 12 -15.83 9.60 7.65
N LEU A 13 -14.55 9.57 7.30
CA LEU A 13 -14.07 9.36 5.94
C LEU A 13 -13.29 8.03 5.91
N GLN A 14 -13.79 7.07 5.15
CA GLN A 14 -13.09 5.82 4.88
C GLN A 14 -12.34 5.94 3.55
N VAL A 15 -11.06 5.61 3.56
CA VAL A 15 -10.20 5.65 2.37
C VAL A 15 -9.55 4.30 2.17
N GLY A 16 -9.77 3.72 0.98
CA GLY A 16 -9.24 2.42 0.59
C GLY A 16 -9.10 2.30 -0.93
N GLY A 17 -8.61 1.14 -1.39
CA GLY A 17 -8.37 0.86 -2.81
C GLY A 17 -7.00 1.30 -3.31
N ALA A 18 -6.35 2.24 -2.65
CA ALA A 18 -4.95 2.61 -2.80
C ALA A 18 -4.44 3.15 -1.47
N LYS A 19 -3.11 3.13 -1.26
CA LYS A 19 -2.50 3.70 -0.07
C LYS A 19 -2.71 5.22 -0.05
N LEU A 20 -3.20 5.73 1.07
CA LEU A 20 -3.31 7.17 1.28
C LEU A 20 -1.96 7.72 1.75
N GLY A 21 -1.43 8.71 1.02
CA GLY A 21 -0.18 9.36 1.41
C GLY A 21 -0.29 10.03 2.78
N GLU A 22 0.73 9.84 3.62
CA GLU A 22 0.78 10.32 5.01
C GLU A 22 0.48 11.82 5.16
N THR A 23 1.03 12.64 4.25
CA THR A 23 0.79 14.08 4.23
C THR A 23 -0.69 14.42 4.09
N LEU A 24 -1.41 13.69 3.24
CA LEU A 24 -2.85 13.88 3.04
C LEU A 24 -3.64 13.32 4.23
N ALA A 25 -3.26 12.14 4.73
CA ALA A 25 -3.87 11.52 5.90
C ALA A 25 -3.84 12.46 7.12
N ALA A 26 -2.68 13.07 7.40
CA ALA A 26 -2.51 14.01 8.50
C ALA A 26 -3.36 15.29 8.37
N ARG A 27 -3.72 15.68 7.14
CA ARG A 27 -4.51 16.91 6.89
C ARG A 27 -6.02 16.71 7.01
N ILE A 28 -6.53 15.49 6.80
CA ILE A 28 -7.97 15.21 6.72
C ILE A 28 -8.71 15.67 7.98
N GLN A 29 -8.23 15.30 9.15
CA GLN A 29 -8.89 15.68 10.41
C GLN A 29 -8.91 17.21 10.61
N ASN A 30 -7.82 17.87 10.28
CA ASN A 30 -7.68 19.32 10.49
C ASN A 30 -8.44 20.14 9.44
N GLU A 31 -8.50 19.70 8.20
CA GLU A 31 -9.06 20.48 7.10
C GLU A 31 -10.54 20.14 6.81
N ILE A 32 -10.96 18.90 7.05
CA ILE A 32 -12.33 18.46 6.81
C ILE A 32 -13.12 18.37 8.12
N GLY A 33 -12.43 18.12 9.25
CA GLY A 33 -13.05 18.04 10.57
C GLY A 33 -13.77 16.70 10.85
N CYS A 34 -13.41 15.62 10.11
CA CYS A 34 -13.93 14.27 10.32
C CYS A 34 -12.83 13.29 10.72
N GLN A 35 -13.23 12.16 11.29
CA GLN A 35 -12.31 11.06 11.54
C GLN A 35 -11.89 10.40 10.22
N LEU A 36 -10.62 10.00 10.12
CA LEU A 36 -10.11 9.17 9.04
C LEU A 36 -10.09 7.71 9.49
N GLN A 37 -10.53 6.82 8.62
CA GLN A 37 -10.33 5.38 8.76
C GLN A 37 -9.69 4.86 7.48
N GLN A 38 -8.47 4.34 7.57
CA GLN A 38 -7.83 3.68 6.44
C GLN A 38 -8.35 2.25 6.30
N VAL A 39 -8.53 1.83 5.06
CA VAL A 39 -9.05 0.51 4.70
C VAL A 39 -8.11 -0.13 3.70
N PHE A 40 -7.60 -1.30 4.03
CA PHE A 40 -6.88 -2.15 3.10
C PHE A 40 -7.60 -3.48 2.98
N GLY A 41 -8.03 -3.82 1.80
CA GLY A 41 -8.77 -5.06 1.58
C GLY A 41 -8.85 -5.44 0.11
N MET A 42 -9.28 -6.66 -0.12
CA MET A 42 -9.40 -7.24 -1.44
C MET A 42 -10.64 -8.13 -1.52
N ALA A 43 -11.22 -8.25 -2.71
CA ALA A 43 -12.39 -9.10 -2.94
C ALA A 43 -12.09 -10.60 -2.71
N GLU A 44 -10.83 -10.98 -2.81
CA GLU A 44 -10.32 -12.32 -2.57
C GLU A 44 -10.41 -12.75 -1.10
N GLY A 45 -10.61 -11.81 -0.19
CA GLY A 45 -10.95 -12.15 1.19
C GLY A 45 -9.94 -11.73 2.24
N LEU A 46 -9.71 -10.47 2.37
CA LEU A 46 -9.10 -9.84 3.54
C LEU A 46 -9.60 -8.41 3.61
N VAL A 47 -9.99 -7.95 4.78
CA VAL A 47 -10.33 -6.54 5.03
C VAL A 47 -9.70 -6.09 6.33
N ASN A 48 -8.89 -5.06 6.25
CA ASN A 48 -8.22 -4.43 7.37
C ASN A 48 -8.77 -3.01 7.54
N TYR A 49 -8.91 -2.58 8.79
CA TYR A 49 -9.29 -1.22 9.14
C TYR A 49 -8.39 -0.68 10.24
N THR A 50 -8.01 0.60 10.15
CA THR A 50 -7.67 1.33 11.39
C THR A 50 -8.92 1.45 12.24
N ARG A 51 -8.76 1.44 13.57
CA ARG A 51 -9.91 1.60 14.48
C ARG A 51 -10.17 3.07 14.76
N LEU A 52 -11.38 3.40 15.13
CA LEU A 52 -11.77 4.80 15.38
C LEU A 52 -11.12 5.39 16.64
N ASP A 53 -10.68 4.54 17.55
CA ASP A 53 -9.98 4.87 18.79
C ASP A 53 -8.45 4.69 18.69
N ASP A 54 -7.94 4.34 17.51
CA ASP A 54 -6.49 4.29 17.27
C ASP A 54 -5.84 5.67 17.43
N SER A 55 -4.57 5.69 17.80
CA SER A 55 -3.79 6.91 17.82
C SER A 55 -3.67 7.52 16.40
N ALA A 56 -3.47 8.84 16.34
CA ALA A 56 -3.24 9.51 15.06
C ALA A 56 -2.05 8.92 14.28
N GLU A 57 -1.02 8.47 14.99
CA GLU A 57 0.13 7.80 14.41
C GLU A 57 -0.27 6.51 13.68
N LYS A 58 -1.04 5.62 14.33
CA LYS A 58 -1.54 4.39 13.71
C LYS A 58 -2.45 4.67 12.53
N ILE A 59 -3.35 5.64 12.65
CA ILE A 59 -4.27 6.02 11.56
C ILE A 59 -3.53 6.59 10.35
N ILE A 60 -2.45 7.35 10.56
CA ILE A 60 -1.70 7.99 9.45
C ILE A 60 -0.77 6.99 8.76
N HIS A 61 -0.07 6.15 9.52
CA HIS A 61 1.05 5.37 9.01
C HIS A 61 0.72 3.89 8.73
N THR A 62 -0.47 3.41 9.11
CA THR A 62 -0.86 2.01 8.89
C THR A 62 -2.19 1.89 8.15
N GLN A 63 -2.50 0.70 7.67
CA GLN A 63 -3.80 0.35 7.12
C GLN A 63 -4.62 -0.52 8.09
N GLY A 64 -4.28 -0.46 9.38
CA GLY A 64 -4.97 -1.18 10.44
C GLY A 64 -4.61 -2.66 10.51
N TYR A 65 -5.52 -3.45 11.05
CA TYR A 65 -5.38 -4.89 11.19
C TYR A 65 -6.68 -5.61 10.79
N PRO A 66 -6.67 -6.95 10.61
CA PRO A 66 -7.83 -7.69 10.13
C PRO A 66 -9.12 -7.38 10.89
N MET A 67 -10.21 -7.24 10.13
CA MET A 67 -11.53 -7.02 10.71
C MET A 67 -12.08 -8.29 11.37
N CYS A 68 -11.83 -9.44 10.77
CA CYS A 68 -12.22 -10.73 11.31
C CYS A 68 -11.10 -11.31 12.19
N PRO A 69 -11.38 -11.69 13.43
CA PRO A 69 -10.38 -12.27 14.33
C PRO A 69 -9.88 -13.66 13.88
N ASP A 70 -10.62 -14.32 12.99
CA ASP A 70 -10.25 -15.62 12.43
C ASP A 70 -9.44 -15.49 11.12
N ASP A 71 -9.10 -14.27 10.68
CA ASP A 71 -8.19 -14.07 9.56
C ASP A 71 -6.75 -14.31 10.03
N GLU A 72 -6.09 -15.21 9.33
CA GLU A 72 -4.67 -15.49 9.48
C GLU A 72 -3.89 -14.67 8.45
N VAL A 73 -2.94 -13.86 8.92
CA VAL A 73 -2.11 -13.01 8.07
C VAL A 73 -0.66 -13.12 8.50
N TRP A 74 0.23 -13.31 7.53
CA TRP A 74 1.67 -13.31 7.75
C TRP A 74 2.43 -12.82 6.51
N VAL A 75 3.73 -12.59 6.67
CA VAL A 75 4.60 -12.02 5.63
C VAL A 75 5.59 -13.08 5.17
N ALA A 76 5.70 -13.27 3.84
CA ALA A 76 6.59 -14.25 3.22
C ALA A 76 7.75 -13.59 2.47
N ASP A 77 8.92 -14.26 2.49
CA ASP A 77 10.02 -13.94 1.59
C ASP A 77 9.74 -14.40 0.14
N ALA A 78 10.73 -14.25 -0.75
CA ALA A 78 10.61 -14.65 -2.15
C ALA A 78 10.48 -16.17 -2.33
N GLU A 79 10.99 -16.96 -1.40
CA GLU A 79 10.97 -18.42 -1.36
C GLU A 79 9.69 -18.96 -0.70
N GLY A 80 8.87 -18.11 -0.07
CA GLY A 80 7.64 -18.49 0.63
C GLY A 80 7.83 -18.83 2.10
N ASN A 81 8.98 -18.49 2.71
CA ASN A 81 9.22 -18.69 4.13
C ASN A 81 8.70 -17.50 4.94
N PRO A 82 8.24 -17.72 6.19
CA PRO A 82 7.82 -16.62 7.06
C PRO A 82 8.96 -15.66 7.39
N LEU A 83 8.69 -14.37 7.29
CA LEU A 83 9.59 -13.30 7.71
C LEU A 83 9.30 -12.87 9.16
N PRO A 84 10.33 -12.37 9.88
CA PRO A 84 10.13 -11.72 11.18
C PRO A 84 9.19 -10.52 11.12
N GLN A 85 8.58 -10.19 12.26
CA GLN A 85 7.77 -8.97 12.39
C GLN A 85 8.57 -7.72 12.03
N GLY A 86 7.94 -6.80 11.33
CA GLY A 86 8.52 -5.54 10.88
C GLY A 86 9.25 -5.64 9.53
N GLU A 87 9.58 -6.83 9.06
CA GLU A 87 10.20 -6.98 7.74
C GLU A 87 9.16 -6.92 6.62
N VAL A 88 9.59 -6.43 5.46
CA VAL A 88 8.75 -6.26 4.28
C VAL A 88 8.80 -7.50 3.42
N GLY A 89 7.62 -8.04 3.06
CA GLY A 89 7.51 -9.17 2.17
C GLY A 89 6.10 -9.35 1.63
N ARG A 90 5.84 -10.49 1.01
CA ARG A 90 4.55 -10.80 0.38
C ARG A 90 3.47 -11.08 1.42
N LEU A 91 2.31 -10.48 1.25
CA LEU A 91 1.13 -10.77 2.05
C LEU A 91 0.63 -12.19 1.75
N MET A 92 0.54 -12.98 2.80
CA MET A 92 -0.13 -14.28 2.81
C MET A 92 -1.35 -14.19 3.73
N THR A 93 -2.53 -14.58 3.23
CA THR A 93 -3.76 -14.50 4.01
C THR A 93 -4.65 -15.73 3.83
N ARG A 94 -5.32 -16.11 4.91
CA ARG A 94 -6.34 -17.14 4.95
C ARG A 94 -7.37 -16.81 6.02
N GLY A 95 -8.65 -16.96 5.70
CA GLY A 95 -9.72 -16.68 6.66
C GLY A 95 -11.07 -17.25 6.23
N PRO A 96 -12.13 -17.06 7.02
CA PRO A 96 -13.44 -17.66 6.78
C PRO A 96 -14.09 -17.26 5.45
N TYR A 97 -13.74 -16.08 4.94
CA TYR A 97 -14.27 -15.53 3.69
C TYR A 97 -13.21 -15.39 2.59
N THR A 98 -12.01 -15.95 2.79
CA THR A 98 -11.02 -16.06 1.71
C THR A 98 -11.58 -16.96 0.60
N PHE A 99 -11.55 -16.46 -0.63
CA PHE A 99 -12.07 -17.19 -1.78
C PHE A 99 -11.25 -18.49 -2.03
N ARG A 100 -11.81 -19.43 -2.79
CA ARG A 100 -11.17 -20.72 -3.01
C ARG A 100 -10.50 -20.85 -4.37
N GLY A 101 -10.48 -19.77 -5.13
CA GLY A 101 -9.82 -19.70 -6.43
C GLY A 101 -10.61 -18.96 -7.48
N TYR A 102 -9.91 -18.55 -8.52
CA TYR A 102 -10.47 -17.90 -9.70
C TYR A 102 -11.17 -18.92 -10.59
N TYR A 103 -12.33 -18.54 -11.09
CA TYR A 103 -13.16 -19.38 -11.96
C TYR A 103 -12.43 -19.73 -13.25
N LYS A 104 -12.37 -21.01 -13.61
CA LYS A 104 -11.72 -21.57 -14.82
C LYS A 104 -10.27 -21.10 -15.03
N SER A 105 -9.53 -20.85 -13.96
CA SER A 105 -8.14 -20.36 -14.03
C SER A 105 -7.16 -21.27 -13.25
N PRO A 106 -7.01 -22.56 -13.62
CA PRO A 106 -6.24 -23.50 -12.83
C PRO A 106 -4.76 -23.15 -12.70
N GLN A 107 -4.16 -22.58 -13.75
CA GLN A 107 -2.75 -22.16 -13.73
C GLN A 107 -2.52 -21.01 -12.75
N HIS A 108 -3.40 -19.99 -12.79
CA HIS A 108 -3.31 -18.88 -11.86
C HIS A 108 -3.57 -19.33 -10.42
N ASN A 109 -4.55 -20.20 -10.21
CA ASN A 109 -4.84 -20.74 -8.87
C ASN A 109 -3.66 -21.54 -8.29
N ALA A 110 -2.92 -22.26 -9.11
CA ALA A 110 -1.75 -23.02 -8.66
C ALA A 110 -0.62 -22.12 -8.15
N SER A 111 -0.52 -20.88 -8.61
CA SER A 111 0.47 -19.89 -8.16
C SER A 111 -0.06 -18.92 -7.09
N ALA A 112 -1.39 -18.77 -6.99
CA ALA A 112 -2.02 -17.84 -6.09
C ALA A 112 -2.19 -18.36 -4.65
N PHE A 113 -2.09 -19.68 -4.44
CA PHE A 113 -2.25 -20.32 -3.14
C PHE A 113 -1.05 -21.18 -2.79
N ASP A 114 -0.65 -21.16 -1.54
CA ASP A 114 0.31 -22.12 -1.02
C ASP A 114 -0.31 -23.49 -0.72
N ALA A 115 0.51 -24.45 -0.31
CA ALA A 115 0.06 -25.81 0.02
C ALA A 115 -0.91 -25.87 1.24
N ASN A 116 -0.93 -24.83 2.06
CA ASN A 116 -1.78 -24.71 3.25
C ASN A 116 -3.06 -23.91 2.99
N GLY A 117 -3.27 -23.47 1.74
CA GLY A 117 -4.43 -22.67 1.33
C GLY A 117 -4.36 -21.20 1.67
N PHE A 118 -3.18 -20.65 1.97
CA PHE A 118 -2.98 -19.22 2.07
C PHE A 118 -2.94 -18.59 0.68
N TYR A 119 -3.72 -17.54 0.51
CA TYR A 119 -3.72 -16.72 -0.70
C TYR A 119 -2.57 -15.72 -0.66
N CYS A 120 -1.79 -15.67 -1.74
CA CYS A 120 -0.75 -14.68 -1.98
C CYS A 120 -1.32 -13.57 -2.88
N SER A 121 -1.53 -12.38 -2.34
CA SER A 121 -2.14 -11.27 -3.07
C SER A 121 -1.18 -10.56 -4.04
N GLY A 122 0.14 -10.75 -3.85
CA GLY A 122 1.18 -9.99 -4.52
C GLY A 122 1.37 -8.58 -3.97
N ASP A 123 0.66 -8.23 -2.88
CA ASP A 123 0.93 -7.01 -2.14
C ASP A 123 2.14 -7.22 -1.23
N LEU A 124 2.97 -6.20 -1.11
CA LEU A 124 4.08 -6.14 -0.18
C LEU A 124 3.66 -5.37 1.06
N ILE A 125 3.83 -6.00 2.21
CA ILE A 125 3.45 -5.44 3.49
C ILE A 125 4.53 -5.66 4.54
N SER A 126 4.46 -4.91 5.62
CA SER A 126 5.05 -5.25 6.91
C SER A 126 3.98 -5.31 7.99
N ILE A 127 4.21 -6.10 9.04
CA ILE A 127 3.31 -6.22 10.20
C ILE A 127 4.11 -5.84 11.44
N ASP A 128 3.63 -4.85 12.19
CA ASP A 128 4.28 -4.43 13.42
C ASP A 128 3.99 -5.39 14.59
N PRO A 129 4.67 -5.24 15.75
CA PRO A 129 4.45 -6.11 16.92
C PRO A 129 3.03 -6.07 17.49
N GLU A 130 2.25 -5.05 17.17
CA GLU A 130 0.85 -4.92 17.60
C GLU A 130 -0.14 -5.47 16.58
N GLY A 131 0.36 -5.98 15.42
CA GLY A 131 -0.44 -6.58 14.35
C GLY A 131 -0.94 -5.61 13.29
N TYR A 132 -0.52 -4.34 13.33
CA TYR A 132 -0.90 -3.36 12.31
C TYR A 132 -0.14 -3.59 11.01
N ILE A 133 -0.86 -3.55 9.92
CA ILE A 133 -0.33 -3.74 8.57
C ILE A 133 0.04 -2.38 7.97
N THR A 134 1.23 -2.31 7.39
CA THR A 134 1.65 -1.20 6.53
C THR A 134 1.88 -1.73 5.12
N VAL A 135 1.09 -1.22 4.16
CA VAL A 135 1.25 -1.55 2.74
C VAL A 135 2.46 -0.81 2.19
N GLN A 136 3.33 -1.55 1.50
CA GLN A 136 4.58 -1.06 0.89
C GLN A 136 4.52 -1.01 -0.65
N GLY A 137 3.39 -1.46 -1.23
CA GLY A 137 3.18 -1.50 -2.67
C GLY A 137 2.89 -2.91 -3.18
N ARG A 138 3.15 -3.16 -4.46
CA ARG A 138 2.96 -4.47 -5.08
C ARG A 138 4.25 -5.04 -5.63
N GLU A 139 4.42 -6.36 -5.54
CA GLU A 139 5.61 -7.05 -6.05
C GLU A 139 5.84 -6.78 -7.54
N LYS A 140 4.78 -6.78 -8.35
CA LYS A 140 4.83 -6.50 -9.79
C LYS A 140 5.17 -5.05 -10.16
N ASP A 141 4.99 -4.13 -9.22
CA ASP A 141 5.24 -2.69 -9.43
C ASP A 141 6.62 -2.29 -8.87
N GLN A 142 7.42 -3.25 -8.39
CA GLN A 142 8.82 -3.03 -8.03
C GLN A 142 9.68 -2.91 -9.28
N ILE A 143 10.59 -1.95 -9.27
CA ILE A 143 11.59 -1.75 -10.32
C ILE A 143 12.88 -2.47 -9.90
N ASN A 144 13.36 -3.40 -10.73
CA ASN A 144 14.56 -4.17 -10.43
C ASN A 144 15.79 -3.56 -11.11
N ARG A 145 16.43 -2.61 -10.43
CA ARG A 145 17.62 -1.93 -10.93
C ARG A 145 18.89 -2.66 -10.51
N GLY A 146 19.39 -3.51 -11.40
CA GLY A 146 20.65 -4.23 -11.16
C GLY A 146 20.63 -5.15 -9.94
N GLY A 147 19.46 -5.69 -9.59
CA GLY A 147 19.27 -6.53 -8.40
C GLY A 147 18.71 -5.76 -7.18
N GLU A 148 18.76 -4.44 -7.17
CA GLU A 148 18.06 -3.63 -6.17
C GLU A 148 16.59 -3.51 -6.52
N LYS A 149 15.73 -3.88 -5.59
CA LYS A 149 14.27 -3.75 -5.72
C LYS A 149 13.81 -2.40 -5.18
N ILE A 150 13.32 -1.54 -6.07
CA ILE A 150 12.83 -0.20 -5.74
C ILE A 150 11.31 -0.24 -5.71
N ALA A 151 10.72 0.08 -4.57
CA ALA A 151 9.28 0.26 -4.46
C ALA A 151 8.88 1.59 -5.12
N ALA A 152 8.14 1.52 -6.22
CA ALA A 152 7.74 2.72 -6.96
C ALA A 152 7.00 3.73 -6.07
N GLU A 153 6.06 3.24 -5.26
CA GLU A 153 5.23 4.05 -4.37
C GLU A 153 6.05 4.81 -3.31
N GLU A 154 7.14 4.25 -2.80
CA GLU A 154 8.01 4.93 -1.84
C GLU A 154 8.64 6.19 -2.45
N ILE A 155 9.15 6.06 -3.68
CA ILE A 155 9.76 7.18 -4.41
C ILE A 155 8.69 8.19 -4.83
N GLU A 156 7.52 7.74 -5.27
CA GLU A 156 6.39 8.63 -5.59
C GLU A 156 5.98 9.48 -4.39
N ASN A 157 5.85 8.86 -3.21
CA ASN A 157 5.54 9.56 -1.97
C ASN A 157 6.63 10.59 -1.59
N LEU A 158 7.90 10.27 -1.83
CA LEU A 158 8.99 11.21 -1.61
C LEU A 158 8.90 12.41 -2.56
N LEU A 159 8.63 12.16 -3.85
CA LEU A 159 8.47 13.21 -4.86
C LEU A 159 7.26 14.12 -4.57
N LEU A 160 6.17 13.56 -4.07
CA LEU A 160 4.96 14.30 -3.68
C LEU A 160 5.18 15.24 -2.49
N ARG A 161 6.25 15.08 -1.69
CA ARG A 161 6.62 16.04 -0.63
C ARG A 161 7.13 17.37 -1.20
N HIS A 162 7.52 17.40 -2.47
CA HIS A 162 7.99 18.63 -3.10
C HIS A 162 6.80 19.58 -3.40
N PRO A 163 6.81 20.85 -2.94
CA PRO A 163 5.66 21.75 -3.02
C PRO A 163 5.18 22.07 -4.43
N ALA A 164 6.03 21.91 -5.44
CA ALA A 164 5.68 22.11 -6.83
C ALA A 164 5.10 20.87 -7.51
N VAL A 165 5.19 19.69 -6.91
CA VAL A 165 4.69 18.43 -7.49
C VAL A 165 3.23 18.24 -7.09
N ILE A 166 2.36 17.97 -8.09
CA ILE A 166 0.93 17.69 -7.91
C ILE A 166 0.69 16.17 -7.96
N TYR A 167 1.30 15.49 -8.93
CA TYR A 167 1.26 14.04 -9.11
C TYR A 167 2.64 13.52 -9.49
N ALA A 168 2.96 12.34 -9.04
CA ALA A 168 4.15 11.59 -9.41
C ALA A 168 3.74 10.16 -9.77
N ALA A 169 4.38 9.62 -10.80
CA ALA A 169 4.31 8.20 -11.13
C ALA A 169 5.72 7.71 -11.48
N LEU A 170 6.14 6.63 -10.85
CA LEU A 170 7.43 5.99 -11.11
C LEU A 170 7.20 4.68 -11.86
N VAL A 171 7.85 4.53 -12.99
CA VAL A 171 7.74 3.32 -13.82
C VAL A 171 9.10 2.74 -14.13
N SER A 172 9.13 1.44 -14.39
CA SER A 172 10.28 0.76 -14.94
C SER A 172 10.50 1.17 -16.39
N MET A 173 11.77 1.36 -16.76
CA MET A 173 12.23 1.46 -18.15
C MET A 173 13.37 0.47 -18.35
N GLU A 174 13.46 -0.13 -19.54
CA GLU A 174 14.56 -0.99 -19.92
C GLU A 174 15.90 -0.23 -19.87
N ASP A 175 16.93 -0.89 -19.36
CA ASP A 175 18.30 -0.39 -19.32
C ASP A 175 19.29 -1.51 -19.66
N GLU A 176 20.19 -1.25 -20.60
CA GLU A 176 21.13 -2.28 -21.12
C GLU A 176 22.11 -2.79 -20.05
N LEU A 177 22.44 -1.98 -19.04
CA LEU A 177 23.41 -2.33 -18.00
C LEU A 177 22.78 -2.85 -16.73
N MET A 178 21.66 -2.25 -16.33
CA MET A 178 21.01 -2.52 -15.05
C MET A 178 19.74 -3.40 -15.18
N GLY A 179 19.38 -3.80 -16.41
CA GLY A 179 18.12 -4.47 -16.73
C GLY A 179 16.94 -3.49 -16.72
N GLU A 180 16.73 -2.82 -15.59
CA GLU A 180 15.70 -1.77 -15.45
C GLU A 180 16.30 -0.51 -14.83
N LYS A 181 15.66 0.62 -15.11
CA LYS A 181 15.88 1.90 -14.44
C LYS A 181 14.57 2.58 -14.12
N SER A 182 14.58 3.43 -13.11
CA SER A 182 13.41 4.21 -12.71
C SER A 182 13.22 5.41 -13.62
N CYS A 183 11.97 5.64 -14.05
CA CYS A 183 11.56 6.84 -14.76
C CYS A 183 10.39 7.50 -14.01
N ALA A 184 10.56 8.74 -13.57
CA ALA A 184 9.51 9.49 -12.90
C ALA A 184 8.77 10.41 -13.88
N TYR A 185 7.44 10.28 -13.92
CA TYR A 185 6.54 11.22 -14.57
C TYR A 185 5.94 12.15 -13.52
N LEU A 186 6.11 13.46 -13.72
CA LEU A 186 5.66 14.47 -12.76
C LEU A 186 4.64 15.41 -13.37
N VAL A 187 3.54 15.67 -12.67
CA VAL A 187 2.68 16.82 -12.92
C VAL A 187 3.04 17.91 -11.93
N VAL A 188 3.40 19.08 -12.42
CA VAL A 188 3.89 20.19 -11.62
C VAL A 188 3.02 21.43 -11.79
N LYS A 189 2.97 22.26 -10.74
CA LYS A 189 2.18 23.52 -10.74
C LYS A 189 2.71 24.55 -11.76
N GLU A 190 4.04 24.57 -11.90
CA GLU A 190 4.76 25.49 -12.79
C GLU A 190 5.90 24.70 -13.45
N PRO A 191 6.35 25.08 -14.67
CA PRO A 191 7.46 24.40 -15.32
C PRO A 191 8.71 24.42 -14.41
N LEU A 192 9.15 23.24 -14.02
CA LEU A 192 10.40 23.06 -13.27
C LEU A 192 11.56 23.13 -14.28
N ARG A 193 12.60 23.86 -13.94
CA ARG A 193 13.88 23.71 -14.63
C ARG A 193 14.46 22.35 -14.25
N ALA A 194 14.91 21.59 -15.25
CA ALA A 194 15.58 20.33 -15.00
C ALA A 194 16.80 20.60 -14.08
N VAL A 195 16.71 20.22 -12.83
CA VAL A 195 17.84 20.14 -11.93
C VAL A 195 18.42 18.76 -12.18
N GLN A 196 19.67 18.68 -12.63
CA GLN A 196 20.37 17.41 -12.66
C GLN A 196 20.55 16.95 -11.21
N VAL A 197 19.69 16.04 -10.79
CA VAL A 197 19.92 15.26 -9.56
C VAL A 197 21.00 14.25 -9.90
N ARG A 198 22.19 14.47 -9.36
CA ARG A 198 23.28 13.49 -9.39
C ARG A 198 23.14 12.52 -8.25
#